data_033de8e58974a0361b099de568b2819f
#
_entry.id   033de8e58974a0361b099de568b2819f
#
_cell.length_a   1.000
_cell.length_b   1.000
_cell.length_c   1.000
_cell.angle_alpha   90.00
_cell.angle_beta   90.00
_cell.angle_gamma   90.00
#
_symmetry.space_group_name_H-M   'P 1'
#
loop_
_entity.id
_entity.type
_entity.pdbx_description
1 polymer ?
#
loop_
_entity_poly.entity_id
_entity_poly.type
_entity_poly.pdbx_seq_one_letter_code
_entity_poly.pdbx_strand_id
1 'polypeptide(L)'
;MAPPLADQLDLLIRSRVPIVWIRSLEEERVEVLLERAALRLGSRPLLRWDFISGLRGAPGRDGEASRNPIAALELLAALPQDQGAILLLKDFHRYSDDAGICRRLRNLASDLRQRPHTLVITAPQWRLPPELEDSITVLDLPLPDGGEIARLLAGIAAASGEPLEPAVLAALATACHGLSEQRVRQLAARALAQRGRLGAADLAEVLEEKRQAIARSELLEYCPSEASPADIGGLEALKHWLEQRHRAFGEEARRYGLPLPRGVLLVGPQGTGKSLTARAIAHSWGMPLLRLDVGRLFAGLVGASEARTREMIQRAEAMAPCVLWIDEIDKGFGLGLGGGSDGRSDGGTSQRVLASVLTWMAEKTSAVFVVATANAVERLPAELLRKGRFDEIFLLELPGPRERLAILDLQLRRRRSSHAIPLEVLVDRTAGFSGAELEQTVIEAMHLAFAEGREPGEADLIAAASQVVPLSRTAREQLEALRQWASSGRARPASLPSSAGPGRDVTET
;
A
#
# COMPACT_ATOMS: atom_id res chain seq x y z
N MET A 1 11.96 18.73 8.23
CA MET A 1 10.65 18.70 7.54
C MET A 1 10.70 19.66 6.37
N ALA A 2 10.32 19.22 5.17
CA ALA A 2 10.16 20.14 4.05
C ALA A 2 9.04 21.14 4.38
N PRO A 3 9.16 22.42 3.96
CA PRO A 3 8.12 23.42 4.19
C PRO A 3 6.81 23.01 3.49
N PRO A 4 5.65 23.47 3.99
CA PRO A 4 4.37 23.20 3.35
C PRO A 4 4.38 23.59 1.86
N LEU A 5 3.67 22.86 1.01
CA LEU A 5 3.66 23.11 -0.44
C LEU A 5 3.25 24.57 -0.77
N ALA A 6 2.34 25.13 0.00
CA ALA A 6 1.94 26.54 -0.14
C ALA A 6 3.11 27.52 0.05
N ASP A 7 3.97 27.26 1.03
CA ASP A 7 5.14 28.11 1.32
C ASP A 7 6.23 27.89 0.27
N GLN A 8 6.39 26.66 -0.23
CA GLN A 8 7.30 26.37 -1.34
C GLN A 8 6.87 27.10 -2.61
N LEU A 9 5.58 27.08 -2.93
CA LEU A 9 5.02 27.77 -4.10
C LEU A 9 5.21 29.28 -3.98
N ASP A 10 4.92 29.86 -2.81
CA ASP A 10 5.13 31.29 -2.56
C ASP A 10 6.61 31.68 -2.74
N LEU A 11 7.53 30.84 -2.25
CA LEU A 11 8.97 31.05 -2.40
C LEU A 11 9.39 31.02 -3.88
N LEU A 12 8.91 30.00 -4.64
CA LEU A 12 9.24 29.88 -6.06
C LEU A 12 8.74 31.09 -6.87
N ILE A 13 7.51 31.55 -6.60
CA ILE A 13 6.96 32.73 -7.28
C ILE A 13 7.74 34.01 -6.90
N ARG A 14 8.12 34.19 -5.64
CA ARG A 14 8.94 35.32 -5.18
C ARG A 14 10.34 35.30 -5.76
N SER A 15 10.95 34.12 -5.87
CA SER A 15 12.28 33.92 -6.45
C SER A 15 12.29 33.98 -7.97
N ARG A 16 11.14 34.27 -8.61
CA ARG A 16 10.98 34.37 -10.07
C ARG A 16 11.35 33.11 -10.81
N VAL A 17 11.01 31.93 -10.22
CA VAL A 17 11.09 30.69 -10.96
C VAL A 17 10.11 30.79 -12.13
N PRO A 18 10.59 30.64 -13.40
CA PRO A 18 9.80 31.00 -14.55
C PRO A 18 8.62 30.02 -14.78
N ILE A 19 8.87 28.74 -14.62
CA ILE A 19 7.89 27.68 -14.87
C ILE A 19 7.84 26.73 -13.69
N VAL A 20 6.66 26.52 -13.13
CA VAL A 20 6.39 25.55 -12.08
C VAL A 20 5.45 24.48 -12.63
N TRP A 21 5.84 23.23 -12.50
CA TRP A 21 4.99 22.09 -12.88
C TRP A 21 4.44 21.43 -11.66
N ILE A 22 3.12 21.46 -11.47
CA ILE A 22 2.44 20.82 -10.34
C ILE A 22 1.86 19.49 -10.81
N ARG A 23 2.42 18.40 -10.30
CA ARG A 23 1.88 17.06 -10.56
C ARG A 23 0.69 16.81 -9.65
N SER A 24 -0.49 16.70 -10.23
CA SER A 24 -1.74 16.41 -9.52
C SER A 24 -2.83 15.93 -10.46
N LEU A 25 -3.73 15.09 -9.95
CA LEU A 25 -5.02 14.76 -10.57
C LEU A 25 -6.14 15.71 -10.12
N GLU A 26 -5.86 16.56 -9.11
CA GLU A 26 -6.84 17.42 -8.45
C GLU A 26 -6.67 18.88 -8.90
N GLU A 27 -7.12 19.17 -10.14
CA GLU A 27 -7.00 20.51 -10.73
C GLU A 27 -7.63 21.61 -9.87
N GLU A 28 -8.83 21.37 -9.34
CA GLU A 28 -9.55 22.33 -8.49
C GLU A 28 -8.74 22.69 -7.24
N ARG A 29 -8.06 21.70 -6.65
CA ARG A 29 -7.24 21.92 -5.47
C ARG A 29 -5.97 22.72 -5.82
N VAL A 30 -5.40 22.49 -7.01
CA VAL A 30 -4.30 23.33 -7.53
C VAL A 30 -4.77 24.75 -7.73
N GLU A 31 -5.95 24.97 -8.28
CA GLU A 31 -6.53 26.31 -8.48
C GLU A 31 -6.68 27.05 -7.14
N VAL A 32 -7.31 26.42 -6.14
CA VAL A 32 -7.47 26.98 -4.80
C VAL A 32 -6.10 27.32 -4.16
N LEU A 33 -5.10 26.46 -4.36
CA LEU A 33 -3.74 26.71 -3.87
C LEU A 33 -3.14 27.95 -4.51
N LEU A 34 -3.29 28.10 -5.83
CA LEU A 34 -2.80 29.24 -6.61
C LEU A 34 -3.57 30.53 -6.29
N GLU A 35 -4.89 30.48 -6.08
CA GLU A 35 -5.70 31.62 -5.64
C GLU A 35 -5.20 32.18 -4.31
N ARG A 36 -4.97 31.28 -3.34
CA ARG A 36 -4.42 31.66 -2.03
C ARG A 36 -3.02 32.27 -2.15
N ALA A 37 -2.15 31.68 -3.00
CA ALA A 37 -0.82 32.23 -3.25
C ALA A 37 -0.91 33.59 -3.95
N ALA A 38 -1.77 33.76 -4.93
CA ALA A 38 -1.99 35.03 -5.63
C ALA A 38 -2.43 36.16 -4.68
N LEU A 39 -3.35 35.87 -3.74
CA LEU A 39 -3.80 36.79 -2.71
C LEU A 39 -2.65 37.20 -1.76
N ARG A 40 -1.87 36.22 -1.26
CA ARG A 40 -0.72 36.50 -0.37
C ARG A 40 0.39 37.31 -1.03
N LEU A 41 0.52 37.20 -2.35
CA LEU A 41 1.57 37.84 -3.13
C LEU A 41 1.16 39.19 -3.72
N GLY A 42 0.18 39.88 -3.12
CA GLY A 42 -0.26 41.23 -3.51
C GLY A 42 -1.40 41.22 -4.54
N SER A 43 -2.33 40.24 -4.41
CA SER A 43 -3.52 40.09 -5.27
C SER A 43 -3.16 40.02 -6.76
N ARG A 44 -2.20 39.17 -7.09
CA ARG A 44 -1.79 38.95 -8.48
C ARG A 44 -2.95 38.37 -9.27
N PRO A 45 -3.19 38.78 -10.52
CA PRO A 45 -4.18 38.12 -11.37
C PRO A 45 -3.79 36.66 -11.63
N LEU A 46 -4.73 35.74 -11.39
CA LEU A 46 -4.63 34.34 -11.73
C LEU A 46 -5.42 34.08 -13.02
N LEU A 47 -4.69 33.83 -14.09
CA LEU A 47 -5.20 33.45 -15.40
C LEU A 47 -5.23 31.95 -15.52
N ARG A 48 -6.24 31.39 -16.15
CA ARG A 48 -6.41 29.96 -16.36
C ARG A 48 -6.59 29.69 -17.85
N TRP A 49 -5.98 28.65 -18.33
CA TRP A 49 -6.16 28.22 -19.71
C TRP A 49 -6.36 26.70 -19.76
N ASP A 50 -7.33 26.26 -20.53
CA ASP A 50 -7.47 24.89 -21.00
C ASP A 50 -7.69 24.86 -22.52
N PHE A 51 -7.43 23.72 -23.13
CA PHE A 51 -7.49 23.59 -24.60
C PHE A 51 -8.84 23.91 -25.22
N ILE A 52 -9.93 23.59 -24.52
CA ILE A 52 -11.28 23.76 -25.04
C ILE A 52 -11.81 25.19 -24.79
N SER A 53 -11.68 25.66 -23.56
CA SER A 53 -12.27 26.94 -23.13
C SER A 53 -11.39 28.14 -23.44
N GLY A 54 -10.10 27.92 -23.71
CA GLY A 54 -9.15 29.02 -23.85
C GLY A 54 -8.87 29.75 -22.55
N LEU A 55 -8.48 31.01 -22.64
CA LEU A 55 -8.16 31.87 -21.49
C LEU A 55 -9.44 32.19 -20.68
N ARG A 56 -9.28 32.18 -19.36
CA ARG A 56 -10.28 32.64 -18.38
C ARG A 56 -9.61 33.47 -17.30
N GLY A 57 -10.36 34.39 -16.71
CA GLY A 57 -9.88 35.25 -15.62
C GLY A 57 -9.20 36.54 -16.09
N ALA A 58 -9.32 36.88 -17.37
CA ALA A 58 -8.87 38.16 -17.94
C ALA A 58 -10.07 38.89 -18.54
N PRO A 59 -10.60 39.96 -17.92
CA PRO A 59 -11.75 40.67 -18.44
C PRO A 59 -11.58 41.08 -19.91
N GLY A 60 -12.54 40.73 -20.75
CA GLY A 60 -12.54 41.05 -22.19
C GLY A 60 -11.63 40.18 -23.07
N ARG A 61 -10.95 39.18 -22.48
CA ARG A 61 -10.05 38.25 -23.20
C ARG A 61 -10.44 36.79 -23.03
N ASP A 62 -11.59 36.52 -22.44
CA ASP A 62 -12.08 35.15 -22.21
C ASP A 62 -12.25 34.43 -23.56
N GLY A 63 -11.78 33.19 -23.63
CA GLY A 63 -11.77 32.36 -24.84
C GLY A 63 -10.58 32.56 -25.76
N GLU A 64 -9.68 33.52 -25.51
CA GLU A 64 -8.45 33.66 -26.29
C GLU A 64 -7.61 32.37 -26.27
N ALA A 65 -6.89 32.14 -27.34
CA ALA A 65 -6.03 30.96 -27.51
C ALA A 65 -6.76 29.60 -27.38
N SER A 66 -8.10 29.55 -27.48
CA SER A 66 -8.84 28.28 -27.54
C SER A 66 -8.28 27.41 -28.65
N ARG A 67 -8.02 26.12 -28.34
CA ARG A 67 -7.45 25.10 -29.23
C ARG A 67 -6.09 25.46 -29.84
N ASN A 68 -5.39 26.43 -29.26
CA ASN A 68 -4.06 26.85 -29.74
C ASN A 68 -3.05 26.92 -28.58
N PRO A 69 -2.28 25.85 -28.30
CA PRO A 69 -1.34 25.81 -27.21
C PRO A 69 -0.15 26.77 -27.38
N ILE A 70 0.26 27.10 -28.61
CA ILE A 70 1.32 28.08 -28.87
C ILE A 70 0.82 29.49 -28.49
N ALA A 71 -0.37 29.86 -28.92
CA ALA A 71 -0.97 31.14 -28.56
C ALA A 71 -1.19 31.26 -27.03
N ALA A 72 -1.50 30.15 -26.35
CA ALA A 72 -1.61 30.11 -24.88
C ALA A 72 -0.31 30.56 -24.18
N LEU A 73 0.85 30.15 -24.69
CA LEU A 73 2.15 30.57 -24.15
C LEU A 73 2.45 32.05 -24.41
N GLU A 74 1.81 32.66 -25.40
CA GLU A 74 1.97 34.07 -25.74
C GLU A 74 1.14 34.99 -24.85
N LEU A 75 0.06 34.47 -24.25
CA LEU A 75 -0.80 35.24 -23.36
C LEU A 75 -0.04 35.91 -22.22
N LEU A 76 0.90 35.18 -21.60
CA LEU A 76 1.69 35.69 -20.50
C LEU A 76 2.73 36.73 -20.94
N ALA A 77 3.29 36.54 -22.13
CA ALA A 77 4.24 37.48 -22.72
C ALA A 77 3.61 38.84 -23.11
N ALA A 78 2.29 38.84 -23.39
CA ALA A 78 1.53 40.03 -23.74
C ALA A 78 1.02 40.84 -22.53
N LEU A 79 1.25 40.37 -21.29
CA LEU A 79 0.82 41.09 -20.10
C LEU A 79 1.77 42.27 -19.74
N PRO A 80 1.25 43.33 -19.06
CA PRO A 80 2.04 44.45 -18.56
C PRO A 80 3.16 43.96 -17.63
N GLN A 81 4.34 44.60 -17.74
CA GLN A 81 5.55 44.15 -16.99
C GLN A 81 5.60 44.67 -15.55
N ASP A 82 4.77 45.61 -15.20
CA ASP A 82 4.69 46.25 -13.89
C ASP A 82 3.89 45.47 -12.86
N GLN A 83 2.98 44.61 -13.32
CA GLN A 83 2.12 43.80 -12.46
C GLN A 83 2.40 42.31 -12.62
N GLY A 84 2.80 41.62 -11.54
CA GLY A 84 3.01 40.19 -11.55
C GLY A 84 1.70 39.44 -11.80
N ALA A 85 1.73 38.39 -12.66
CA ALA A 85 0.60 37.54 -12.94
C ALA A 85 0.99 36.05 -12.88
N ILE A 86 0.01 35.19 -12.63
CA ILE A 86 0.17 33.73 -12.64
C ILE A 86 -0.74 33.20 -13.77
N LEU A 87 -0.17 32.43 -14.69
CA LEU A 87 -0.93 31.71 -15.72
C LEU A 87 -0.90 30.22 -15.43
N LEU A 88 -2.06 29.63 -15.17
CA LEU A 88 -2.23 28.19 -15.01
C LEU A 88 -2.63 27.57 -16.34
N LEU A 89 -1.82 26.64 -16.86
CA LEU A 89 -2.12 25.79 -18.01
C LEU A 89 -2.52 24.39 -17.54
N LYS A 90 -3.75 23.97 -17.89
CA LYS A 90 -4.26 22.64 -17.56
C LYS A 90 -3.93 21.64 -18.67
N ASP A 91 -3.52 20.43 -18.26
CA ASP A 91 -3.20 19.32 -19.17
C ASP A 91 -2.20 19.64 -20.28
N PHE A 92 -1.38 20.67 -20.10
CA PHE A 92 -0.42 21.12 -21.11
C PHE A 92 0.68 20.09 -21.43
N HIS A 93 0.86 19.07 -20.56
CA HIS A 93 1.79 17.96 -20.77
C HIS A 93 1.59 17.21 -22.08
N ARG A 94 0.37 17.24 -22.65
CA ARG A 94 0.05 16.58 -23.92
C ARG A 94 0.70 17.23 -25.14
N TYR A 95 1.24 18.43 -24.98
CA TYR A 95 1.87 19.21 -26.03
C TYR A 95 3.39 19.36 -25.84
N SER A 96 3.94 18.89 -24.74
CA SER A 96 5.36 19.08 -24.40
C SER A 96 6.33 18.33 -25.31
N ASP A 97 5.87 17.33 -26.07
CA ASP A 97 6.68 16.58 -27.04
C ASP A 97 6.77 17.30 -28.41
N ASP A 98 6.00 18.37 -28.65
CA ASP A 98 6.09 19.17 -29.86
C ASP A 98 7.32 20.08 -29.81
N ALA A 99 8.18 20.00 -30.87
CA ALA A 99 9.43 20.75 -30.92
C ALA A 99 9.22 22.28 -30.92
N GLY A 100 8.15 22.79 -31.52
CA GLY A 100 7.82 24.21 -31.55
C GLY A 100 7.38 24.69 -30.16
N ILE A 101 6.55 23.92 -29.47
CA ILE A 101 6.10 24.20 -28.11
C ILE A 101 7.27 24.11 -27.12
N CYS A 102 8.10 23.09 -27.22
CA CYS A 102 9.29 22.92 -26.39
C CYS A 102 10.23 24.15 -26.56
N ARG A 103 10.48 24.57 -27.80
CA ARG A 103 11.28 25.76 -28.07
C ARG A 103 10.63 27.02 -27.52
N ARG A 104 9.31 27.18 -27.65
CA ARG A 104 8.60 28.35 -27.13
C ARG A 104 8.65 28.41 -25.60
N LEU A 105 8.51 27.28 -24.92
CA LEU A 105 8.67 27.19 -23.45
C LEU A 105 10.06 27.63 -23.00
N ARG A 106 11.14 27.20 -23.69
CA ARG A 106 12.50 27.65 -23.37
C ARG A 106 12.67 29.17 -23.54
N ASN A 107 12.17 29.73 -24.62
CA ASN A 107 12.23 31.16 -24.85
C ASN A 107 11.44 31.90 -23.74
N LEU A 108 10.22 31.46 -23.46
CA LEU A 108 9.38 32.04 -22.41
C LEU A 108 10.04 31.94 -21.04
N ALA A 109 10.68 30.81 -20.69
CA ALA A 109 11.41 30.67 -19.44
C ALA A 109 12.54 31.70 -19.28
N SER A 110 13.26 32.00 -20.38
CA SER A 110 14.28 33.06 -20.39
C SER A 110 13.67 34.44 -20.15
N ASP A 111 12.56 34.76 -20.82
CA ASP A 111 11.85 36.03 -20.70
C ASP A 111 11.29 36.23 -19.30
N LEU A 112 10.68 35.19 -18.71
CA LEU A 112 10.06 35.23 -17.38
C LEU A 112 11.05 35.43 -16.23
N ARG A 113 12.35 35.10 -16.41
CA ARG A 113 13.38 35.43 -15.39
C ARG A 113 13.51 36.92 -15.13
N GLN A 114 13.18 37.76 -16.11
CA GLN A 114 13.25 39.22 -16.01
C GLN A 114 11.88 39.85 -15.70
N ARG A 115 10.79 39.08 -15.77
CA ARG A 115 9.42 39.56 -15.53
C ARG A 115 8.84 39.01 -14.24
N PRO A 116 7.87 39.72 -13.60
CA PRO A 116 7.25 39.24 -12.36
C PRO A 116 6.16 38.17 -12.58
N HIS A 117 6.11 37.58 -13.77
CA HIS A 117 5.10 36.56 -14.13
C HIS A 117 5.61 35.15 -13.86
N THR A 118 4.69 34.26 -13.57
CA THR A 118 4.99 32.81 -13.37
C THR A 118 4.03 31.97 -14.21
N LEU A 119 4.58 31.03 -14.94
CA LEU A 119 3.81 29.99 -15.63
C LEU A 119 3.68 28.79 -14.71
N VAL A 120 2.46 28.32 -14.50
CA VAL A 120 2.18 27.08 -13.78
C VAL A 120 1.51 26.10 -14.72
N ILE A 121 2.02 24.87 -14.77
CA ILE A 121 1.43 23.76 -15.53
C ILE A 121 0.90 22.74 -14.52
N THR A 122 -0.36 22.33 -14.63
CA THR A 122 -0.91 21.22 -13.86
C THR A 122 -1.18 20.02 -14.76
N ALA A 123 -0.74 18.84 -14.29
CA ALA A 123 -0.92 17.61 -15.03
C ALA A 123 -0.79 16.38 -14.10
N PRO A 124 -1.46 15.25 -14.41
CA PRO A 124 -1.35 14.01 -13.65
C PRO A 124 0.04 13.37 -13.73
N GLN A 125 0.73 13.62 -14.82
CA GLN A 125 2.08 13.09 -15.10
C GLN A 125 3.00 14.22 -15.54
N TRP A 126 4.30 14.05 -15.31
CA TRP A 126 5.30 14.91 -15.91
C TRP A 126 6.17 14.08 -16.85
N ARG A 127 6.35 14.61 -18.03
CA ARG A 127 7.27 14.08 -19.02
C ARG A 127 7.97 15.30 -19.62
N LEU A 128 9.15 15.60 -19.11
CA LEU A 128 9.91 16.75 -19.56
C LEU A 128 10.93 16.31 -20.60
N PRO A 129 10.95 16.97 -21.76
CA PRO A 129 12.09 16.89 -22.65
C PRO A 129 13.36 17.36 -21.93
N PRO A 130 14.53 16.73 -22.18
CA PRO A 130 15.79 17.09 -21.49
C PRO A 130 16.13 18.58 -21.60
N GLU A 131 15.71 19.22 -22.67
CA GLU A 131 15.96 20.63 -22.94
C GLU A 131 15.23 21.58 -21.99
N LEU A 132 14.22 21.10 -21.25
CA LEU A 132 13.41 21.90 -20.34
C LEU A 132 13.73 21.63 -18.86
N GLU A 133 14.53 20.62 -18.52
CA GLU A 133 14.81 20.20 -17.16
C GLU A 133 15.34 21.35 -16.28
N ASP A 134 16.27 22.17 -16.80
CA ASP A 134 16.83 23.31 -16.06
C ASP A 134 15.88 24.51 -15.92
N SER A 135 14.77 24.51 -16.66
CA SER A 135 13.87 25.68 -16.74
C SER A 135 12.56 25.47 -15.98
N ILE A 136 12.28 24.25 -15.55
CA ILE A 136 11.02 23.85 -14.91
C ILE A 136 11.30 23.28 -13.54
N THR A 137 10.61 23.82 -12.52
CA THR A 137 10.62 23.22 -11.18
C THR A 137 9.36 22.38 -11.00
N VAL A 138 9.54 21.10 -10.67
CA VAL A 138 8.43 20.17 -10.45
C VAL A 138 8.06 20.15 -8.96
N LEU A 139 6.78 20.29 -8.67
CA LEU A 139 6.17 20.13 -7.35
C LEU A 139 5.14 19.02 -7.38
N ASP A 140 5.11 18.21 -6.35
CA ASP A 140 4.06 17.20 -6.15
C ASP A 140 3.01 17.76 -5.19
N LEU A 141 1.74 17.79 -5.63
CA LEU A 141 0.62 18.04 -4.73
C LEU A 141 0.17 16.70 -4.14
N PRO A 142 0.46 16.41 -2.87
CA PRO A 142 0.02 15.18 -2.23
C PRO A 142 -1.50 15.17 -2.08
N LEU A 143 -2.07 13.96 -1.89
CA LEU A 143 -3.47 13.84 -1.48
C LEU A 143 -3.70 14.57 -0.15
N PRO A 144 -4.95 14.98 0.14
CA PRO A 144 -5.26 15.72 1.35
C PRO A 144 -4.88 14.93 2.61
N ASP A 145 -4.23 15.59 3.55
CA ASP A 145 -3.90 15.00 4.84
C ASP A 145 -5.14 14.87 5.76
N GLY A 146 -4.99 14.12 6.87
CA GLY A 146 -6.10 13.89 7.80
C GLY A 146 -6.69 15.19 8.37
N GLY A 147 -5.89 16.23 8.57
CA GLY A 147 -6.34 17.53 9.04
C GLY A 147 -7.10 18.32 7.97
N GLU A 148 -6.67 18.23 6.72
CA GLU A 148 -7.37 18.83 5.57
C GLU A 148 -8.74 18.13 5.35
N ILE A 149 -8.77 16.80 5.43
CA ILE A 149 -10.00 16.01 5.32
C ILE A 149 -10.96 16.33 6.47
N ALA A 150 -10.47 16.41 7.72
CA ALA A 150 -11.29 16.75 8.87
C ALA A 150 -11.92 18.15 8.72
N ARG A 151 -11.15 19.15 8.28
CA ARG A 151 -11.65 20.50 8.00
C ARG A 151 -12.71 20.51 6.90
N LEU A 152 -12.49 19.74 5.85
CA LEU A 152 -13.43 19.58 4.74
C LEU A 152 -14.76 18.98 5.21
N LEU A 153 -14.71 17.84 5.91
CA LEU A 153 -15.90 17.17 6.44
C LEU A 153 -16.64 18.02 7.47
N ALA A 154 -15.92 18.68 8.37
CA ALA A 154 -16.51 19.61 9.34
C ALA A 154 -17.22 20.79 8.65
N GLY A 155 -16.62 21.35 7.60
CA GLY A 155 -17.23 22.43 6.80
C GLY A 155 -18.50 21.98 6.08
N ILE A 156 -18.51 20.78 5.50
CA ILE A 156 -19.69 20.21 4.83
C ILE A 156 -20.81 19.93 5.86
N ALA A 157 -20.46 19.33 7.00
CA ALA A 157 -21.42 19.04 8.07
C ALA A 157 -22.04 20.32 8.66
N ALA A 158 -21.22 21.34 8.90
CA ALA A 158 -21.73 22.64 9.39
C ALA A 158 -22.68 23.31 8.38
N ALA A 159 -22.39 23.21 7.08
CA ALA A 159 -23.26 23.75 6.03
C ALA A 159 -24.60 22.99 5.93
N SER A 160 -24.66 21.73 6.33
CA SER A 160 -25.91 20.94 6.41
C SER A 160 -26.73 21.17 7.70
N GLY A 161 -26.20 21.97 8.63
CA GLY A 161 -26.85 22.29 9.89
C GLY A 161 -26.59 21.28 11.04
N GLU A 162 -25.91 20.18 10.81
CA GLU A 162 -25.62 19.17 11.82
C GLU A 162 -24.10 18.98 11.96
N PRO A 163 -23.44 19.62 12.94
CA PRO A 163 -22.01 19.44 13.17
C PRO A 163 -21.72 18.01 13.63
N LEU A 164 -20.62 17.44 13.14
CA LEU A 164 -20.16 16.10 13.50
C LEU A 164 -19.59 16.07 14.92
N GLU A 165 -19.89 15.01 15.65
CA GLU A 165 -19.23 14.69 16.89
C GLU A 165 -17.72 14.51 16.66
N PRO A 166 -16.82 15.04 17.53
CA PRO A 166 -15.37 14.99 17.33
C PRO A 166 -14.82 13.59 17.09
N ALA A 167 -15.34 12.58 17.78
CA ALA A 167 -14.92 11.19 17.62
C ALA A 167 -15.29 10.63 16.23
N VAL A 168 -16.50 10.93 15.76
CA VAL A 168 -17.00 10.51 14.43
C VAL A 168 -16.22 11.24 13.32
N LEU A 169 -15.97 12.54 13.50
CA LEU A 169 -15.16 13.33 12.57
C LEU A 169 -13.74 12.75 12.42
N ALA A 170 -13.09 12.42 13.54
CA ALA A 170 -11.76 11.82 13.52
C ALA A 170 -11.76 10.44 12.83
N ALA A 171 -12.77 9.61 13.11
CA ALA A 171 -12.92 8.30 12.48
C ALA A 171 -13.15 8.41 10.97
N LEU A 172 -14.04 9.29 10.52
CA LEU A 172 -14.30 9.54 9.10
C LEU A 172 -13.09 10.13 8.39
N ALA A 173 -12.38 11.09 9.02
CA ALA A 173 -11.18 11.66 8.45
C ALA A 173 -10.07 10.61 8.26
N THR A 174 -9.91 9.73 9.25
CA THR A 174 -8.98 8.59 9.16
C THR A 174 -9.42 7.61 8.07
N ALA A 175 -10.70 7.29 7.99
CA ALA A 175 -11.22 6.40 6.95
C ALA A 175 -11.06 7.00 5.55
N CYS A 176 -11.28 8.30 5.37
CA CYS A 176 -11.13 9.01 4.09
C CYS A 176 -9.66 9.27 3.71
N HIS A 177 -8.70 9.06 4.59
CA HIS A 177 -7.29 9.25 4.26
C HIS A 177 -6.89 8.48 3.00
N GLY A 178 -6.19 9.15 2.07
CA GLY A 178 -5.80 8.57 0.79
C GLY A 178 -6.83 8.67 -0.33
N LEU A 179 -8.00 9.26 -0.07
CA LEU A 179 -8.93 9.69 -1.12
C LEU A 179 -8.61 11.11 -1.57
N SER A 180 -8.90 11.42 -2.83
CA SER A 180 -8.85 12.80 -3.31
C SER A 180 -9.95 13.65 -2.64
N GLU A 181 -9.73 14.95 -2.55
CA GLU A 181 -10.73 15.89 -2.01
C GLU A 181 -12.06 15.76 -2.72
N GLN A 182 -12.04 15.64 -4.04
CA GLN A 182 -13.25 15.45 -4.84
C GLN A 182 -14.00 14.17 -4.45
N ARG A 183 -13.30 13.07 -4.19
CA ARG A 183 -13.91 11.81 -3.73
C ARG A 183 -14.54 11.95 -2.35
N VAL A 184 -13.85 12.62 -1.43
CA VAL A 184 -14.37 12.90 -0.09
C VAL A 184 -15.65 13.76 -0.19
N ARG A 185 -15.65 14.81 -1.04
CA ARG A 185 -16.85 15.62 -1.31
C ARG A 185 -18.01 14.80 -1.89
N GLN A 186 -17.73 13.90 -2.84
CA GLN A 186 -18.76 13.03 -3.43
C GLN A 186 -19.37 12.08 -2.40
N LEU A 187 -18.53 11.46 -1.54
CA LEU A 187 -19.02 10.61 -0.46
C LEU A 187 -19.89 11.39 0.53
N ALA A 188 -19.43 12.56 0.96
CA ALA A 188 -20.18 13.43 1.84
C ALA A 188 -21.54 13.88 1.20
N ALA A 189 -21.52 14.27 -0.06
CA ALA A 189 -22.72 14.65 -0.80
C ALA A 189 -23.71 13.48 -0.92
N ARG A 190 -23.23 12.25 -1.16
CA ARG A 190 -24.07 11.05 -1.19
C ARG A 190 -24.71 10.77 0.15
N ALA A 191 -23.93 10.84 1.25
CA ALA A 191 -24.43 10.65 2.61
C ALA A 191 -25.51 11.67 2.97
N LEU A 192 -25.29 12.95 2.63
CA LEU A 192 -26.28 14.01 2.82
C LEU A 192 -27.55 13.79 2.00
N ALA A 193 -27.42 13.38 0.74
CA ALA A 193 -28.58 13.09 -0.13
C ALA A 193 -29.40 11.90 0.37
N GLN A 194 -28.78 10.89 0.95
CA GLN A 194 -29.45 9.67 1.43
C GLN A 194 -30.04 9.83 2.84
N ARG A 195 -29.33 10.49 3.75
CA ARG A 195 -29.64 10.52 5.19
C ARG A 195 -29.81 11.91 5.78
N GLY A 196 -29.59 12.95 4.98
CA GLY A 196 -29.64 14.34 5.44
C GLY A 196 -28.47 14.76 6.32
N ARG A 197 -27.63 13.84 6.77
CA ARG A 197 -26.51 14.09 7.69
C ARG A 197 -25.33 13.16 7.44
N LEU A 198 -24.15 13.60 7.88
CA LEU A 198 -22.95 12.76 8.00
C LEU A 198 -22.92 12.04 9.35
N GLY A 199 -22.37 10.81 9.41
CA GLY A 199 -22.28 10.07 10.66
C GLY A 199 -21.44 8.79 10.57
N ALA A 200 -21.40 8.01 11.65
CA ALA A 200 -20.63 6.78 11.73
C ALA A 200 -21.05 5.72 10.68
N ALA A 201 -22.31 5.75 10.23
CA ALA A 201 -22.80 4.83 9.19
C ALA A 201 -22.08 5.00 7.85
N ASP A 202 -21.47 6.17 7.59
CA ASP A 202 -20.77 6.46 6.34
C ASP A 202 -19.40 5.78 6.26
N LEU A 203 -18.86 5.28 7.38
CA LEU A 203 -17.58 4.54 7.40
C LEU A 203 -17.60 3.33 6.44
N ALA A 204 -18.72 2.60 6.39
CA ALA A 204 -18.85 1.46 5.49
C ALA A 204 -18.80 1.87 4.01
N GLU A 205 -19.41 3.00 3.66
CA GLU A 205 -19.38 3.53 2.29
C GLU A 205 -17.99 4.03 1.89
N VAL A 206 -17.28 4.66 2.82
CA VAL A 206 -15.87 5.06 2.59
C VAL A 206 -15.00 3.85 2.31
N LEU A 207 -15.13 2.77 3.09
CA LEU A 207 -14.37 1.54 2.86
C LEU A 207 -14.70 0.89 1.52
N GLU A 208 -15.96 0.92 1.11
CA GLU A 208 -16.38 0.40 -0.20
C GLU A 208 -15.82 1.26 -1.35
N GLU A 209 -15.83 2.58 -1.24
CA GLU A 209 -15.21 3.47 -2.24
C GLU A 209 -13.71 3.23 -2.35
N LYS A 210 -13.02 3.03 -1.22
CA LYS A 210 -11.61 2.64 -1.22
C LYS A 210 -11.39 1.32 -1.93
N ARG A 211 -12.23 0.31 -1.67
CA ARG A 211 -12.18 -0.99 -2.33
C ARG A 211 -12.30 -0.84 -3.85
N GLN A 212 -13.25 -0.02 -4.31
CA GLN A 212 -13.42 0.26 -5.74
C GLN A 212 -12.26 1.02 -6.36
N ALA A 213 -11.63 1.94 -5.62
CA ALA A 213 -10.45 2.65 -6.07
C ALA A 213 -9.26 1.71 -6.29
N ILE A 214 -9.10 0.71 -5.42
CA ILE A 214 -8.07 -0.34 -5.57
C ILE A 214 -8.42 -1.29 -6.72
N ALA A 215 -9.68 -1.69 -6.86
CA ALA A 215 -10.10 -2.62 -7.93
C ALA A 215 -9.79 -2.08 -9.35
N ARG A 216 -9.62 -0.77 -9.48
CA ARG A 216 -9.14 -0.13 -10.72
C ARG A 216 -7.62 -0.17 -10.87
N SER A 217 -6.89 -0.63 -9.85
CA SER A 217 -5.44 -0.81 -9.91
C SER A 217 -5.12 -2.15 -10.54
N GLU A 218 -4.20 -2.18 -11.50
CA GLU A 218 -3.68 -3.43 -12.04
C GLU A 218 -2.63 -4.07 -11.12
N LEU A 219 -2.07 -3.32 -10.16
CA LEU A 219 -0.92 -3.72 -9.34
C LEU A 219 -1.31 -4.22 -7.95
N LEU A 220 -2.38 -3.68 -7.40
CA LEU A 220 -2.85 -3.99 -6.06
C LEU A 220 -4.26 -4.60 -6.13
N GLU A 221 -4.44 -5.69 -5.41
CA GLU A 221 -5.72 -6.36 -5.24
C GLU A 221 -6.21 -6.15 -3.80
N TYR A 222 -7.47 -5.77 -3.65
CA TYR A 222 -8.12 -5.76 -2.34
C TYR A 222 -8.54 -7.19 -1.97
N CYS A 223 -8.01 -7.68 -0.86
CA CYS A 223 -8.36 -9.01 -0.36
C CYS A 223 -9.34 -8.88 0.82
N PRO A 224 -10.51 -9.55 0.77
CA PRO A 224 -11.36 -9.67 1.96
C PRO A 224 -10.58 -10.33 3.10
N SER A 225 -10.64 -9.72 4.28
CA SER A 225 -9.98 -10.23 5.49
C SER A 225 -11.01 -10.83 6.44
N GLU A 226 -11.53 -12.01 6.08
CA GLU A 226 -12.52 -12.73 6.91
C GLU A 226 -11.85 -13.63 7.96
N ALA A 227 -10.55 -13.92 7.81
CA ALA A 227 -9.82 -14.77 8.72
C ALA A 227 -9.43 -14.04 10.00
N SER A 228 -9.78 -14.58 11.15
CA SER A 228 -9.39 -14.08 12.47
C SER A 228 -8.14 -14.79 13.01
N PRO A 229 -7.43 -14.26 14.02
CA PRO A 229 -6.35 -14.98 14.70
C PRO A 229 -6.77 -16.32 15.31
N ALA A 230 -8.07 -16.47 15.64
CA ALA A 230 -8.63 -17.73 16.13
C ALA A 230 -8.69 -18.82 15.04
N ASP A 231 -8.65 -18.41 13.77
CA ASP A 231 -8.60 -19.32 12.62
C ASP A 231 -7.21 -19.90 12.35
N ILE A 232 -6.22 -19.51 13.12
CA ILE A 232 -4.84 -20.00 13.04
C ILE A 232 -4.56 -20.88 14.26
N GLY A 233 -4.39 -22.18 14.02
CA GLY A 233 -3.94 -23.10 15.07
C GLY A 233 -2.45 -22.91 15.36
N GLY A 234 -2.09 -22.58 16.60
CA GLY A 234 -0.69 -22.34 17.00
C GLY A 234 -0.18 -20.93 16.70
N LEU A 235 1.14 -20.80 16.46
CA LEU A 235 1.87 -19.57 16.19
C LEU A 235 1.77 -18.52 17.32
N GLU A 236 1.74 -18.95 18.56
CA GLU A 236 1.46 -18.08 19.71
C GLU A 236 2.49 -16.97 19.93
N ALA A 237 3.77 -17.21 19.63
CA ALA A 237 4.81 -16.19 19.75
C ALA A 237 4.60 -15.07 18.72
N LEU A 238 4.21 -15.42 17.49
CA LEU A 238 3.89 -14.48 16.43
C LEU A 238 2.61 -13.68 16.77
N LYS A 239 1.54 -14.33 17.22
CA LYS A 239 0.29 -13.67 17.64
C LYS A 239 0.54 -12.64 18.73
N HIS A 240 1.27 -12.99 19.76
CA HIS A 240 1.61 -12.08 20.86
C HIS A 240 2.42 -10.88 20.36
N TRP A 241 3.41 -11.11 19.50
CA TRP A 241 4.20 -10.03 18.91
C TRP A 241 3.34 -9.07 18.07
N LEU A 242 2.42 -9.61 17.25
CA LEU A 242 1.50 -8.83 16.44
C LEU A 242 0.55 -7.96 17.27
N GLU A 243 0.06 -8.48 18.40
CA GLU A 243 -0.78 -7.72 19.32
C GLU A 243 -0.04 -6.51 19.90
N GLN A 244 1.23 -6.70 20.29
CA GLN A 244 2.07 -5.60 20.76
C GLN A 244 2.28 -4.54 19.65
N ARG A 245 2.46 -4.95 18.40
CA ARG A 245 2.70 -4.04 17.26
C ARG A 245 1.44 -3.28 16.84
N HIS A 246 0.27 -3.89 16.96
CA HIS A 246 -1.00 -3.20 16.70
C HIS A 246 -1.14 -1.92 17.52
N ARG A 247 -0.80 -1.96 18.80
CA ARG A 247 -0.86 -0.79 19.70
C ARG A 247 0.03 0.37 19.25
N ALA A 248 1.09 0.09 18.50
CA ALA A 248 2.01 1.12 18.02
C ALA A 248 1.44 2.00 16.88
N PHE A 249 0.28 1.67 16.32
CA PHE A 249 -0.43 2.54 15.38
C PHE A 249 -1.31 3.59 16.06
N GLY A 250 -1.56 3.46 17.36
CA GLY A 250 -2.37 4.38 18.14
C GLY A 250 -1.68 5.71 18.43
N GLU A 251 -2.49 6.72 18.78
CA GLU A 251 -1.98 8.05 19.11
C GLU A 251 -1.15 8.09 20.40
N GLU A 252 -1.45 7.21 21.34
CA GLU A 252 -0.70 7.05 22.57
C GLU A 252 0.76 6.65 22.29
N ALA A 253 0.97 5.68 21.40
CA ALA A 253 2.30 5.26 20.97
C ALA A 253 3.06 6.39 20.28
N ARG A 254 2.38 7.20 19.46
CA ARG A 254 2.98 8.38 18.83
C ARG A 254 3.41 9.42 19.87
N ARG A 255 2.59 9.68 20.89
CA ARG A 255 2.95 10.58 22.00
C ARG A 255 4.11 10.05 22.84
N TYR A 256 4.20 8.72 22.96
CA TYR A 256 5.30 8.05 23.64
C TYR A 256 6.61 8.09 22.82
N GLY A 257 6.54 8.43 21.54
CA GLY A 257 7.70 8.50 20.65
C GLY A 257 8.05 7.17 19.95
N LEU A 258 7.13 6.21 19.92
CA LEU A 258 7.34 4.96 19.19
C LEU A 258 7.23 5.19 17.69
N PRO A 259 8.17 4.65 16.87
CA PRO A 259 8.04 4.66 15.44
C PRO A 259 6.90 3.74 14.97
N LEU A 260 6.30 4.05 13.84
CA LEU A 260 5.30 3.16 13.21
C LEU A 260 5.94 1.83 12.82
N PRO A 261 5.26 0.69 13.07
CA PRO A 261 5.72 -0.61 12.61
C PRO A 261 5.88 -0.64 11.09
N ARG A 262 6.95 -1.25 10.63
CA ARG A 262 7.29 -1.35 9.21
C ARG A 262 6.70 -2.57 8.56
N GLY A 263 6.86 -3.72 9.19
CA GLY A 263 6.36 -4.98 8.67
C GLY A 263 7.02 -6.20 9.25
N VAL A 264 6.58 -7.36 8.79
CA VAL A 264 7.06 -8.68 9.18
C VAL A 264 7.34 -9.55 7.95
N LEU A 265 8.42 -10.31 8.00
CA LEU A 265 8.71 -11.35 7.01
C LEU A 265 8.40 -12.72 7.61
N LEU A 266 7.51 -13.47 6.98
CA LEU A 266 7.10 -14.82 7.37
C LEU A 266 7.80 -15.83 6.46
N VAL A 267 8.71 -16.60 7.02
CA VAL A 267 9.48 -17.60 6.28
C VAL A 267 9.07 -18.98 6.73
N GLY A 268 8.94 -19.91 5.81
CA GLY A 268 8.59 -21.30 6.15
C GLY A 268 8.12 -22.10 4.94
N PRO A 269 7.95 -23.41 5.06
CA PRO A 269 7.48 -24.25 3.98
C PRO A 269 6.04 -23.92 3.59
N GLN A 270 5.61 -24.40 2.43
CA GLN A 270 4.22 -24.25 2.00
C GLN A 270 3.25 -24.93 2.96
N GLY A 271 2.04 -24.39 3.09
CA GLY A 271 0.99 -24.96 3.93
C GLY A 271 1.13 -24.70 5.44
N THR A 272 2.08 -23.87 5.88
CA THR A 272 2.26 -23.50 7.31
C THR A 272 1.43 -22.27 7.76
N GLY A 273 0.52 -21.77 6.92
CA GLY A 273 -0.40 -20.70 7.31
C GLY A 273 0.09 -19.28 7.07
N LYS A 274 1.19 -19.05 6.33
CA LYS A 274 1.74 -17.71 6.05
C LYS A 274 0.72 -16.74 5.46
N SER A 275 0.04 -17.15 4.40
CA SER A 275 -0.98 -16.32 3.71
C SER A 275 -2.25 -16.12 4.57
N LEU A 276 -2.60 -17.12 5.38
CA LEU A 276 -3.68 -17.01 6.36
C LEU A 276 -3.34 -15.99 7.45
N THR A 277 -2.08 -15.97 7.87
CA THR A 277 -1.58 -15.00 8.86
C THR A 277 -1.70 -13.56 8.35
N ALA A 278 -1.37 -13.28 7.09
CA ALA A 278 -1.52 -11.95 6.50
C ALA A 278 -2.98 -11.46 6.56
N ARG A 279 -3.94 -12.34 6.25
CA ARG A 279 -5.38 -12.04 6.35
C ARG A 279 -5.82 -11.82 7.79
N ALA A 280 -5.35 -12.65 8.70
CA ALA A 280 -5.70 -12.55 10.13
C ALA A 280 -5.15 -11.27 10.77
N ILE A 281 -3.96 -10.80 10.37
CA ILE A 281 -3.40 -9.51 10.80
C ILE A 281 -4.34 -8.38 10.39
N ALA A 282 -4.70 -8.31 9.12
CA ALA A 282 -5.57 -7.26 8.59
C ALA A 282 -6.94 -7.24 9.29
N HIS A 283 -7.54 -8.41 9.48
CA HIS A 283 -8.81 -8.56 10.20
C HIS A 283 -8.72 -8.10 11.65
N SER A 284 -7.74 -8.61 12.38
CA SER A 284 -7.53 -8.29 13.79
C SER A 284 -7.26 -6.81 14.05
N TRP A 285 -6.58 -6.15 13.11
CA TRP A 285 -6.25 -4.74 13.21
C TRP A 285 -7.33 -3.82 12.61
N GLY A 286 -8.38 -4.37 12.00
CA GLY A 286 -9.43 -3.60 11.33
C GLY A 286 -8.90 -2.78 10.15
N MET A 287 -7.83 -3.26 9.51
CA MET A 287 -7.17 -2.58 8.39
C MET A 287 -7.48 -3.26 7.05
N PRO A 288 -7.61 -2.51 5.96
CA PRO A 288 -7.72 -3.10 4.63
C PRO A 288 -6.47 -3.91 4.27
N LEU A 289 -6.68 -5.07 3.63
CA LEU A 289 -5.63 -5.92 3.11
C LEU A 289 -5.44 -5.67 1.62
N LEU A 290 -4.24 -5.25 1.25
CA LEU A 290 -3.81 -5.06 -0.12
C LEU A 290 -2.82 -6.13 -0.49
N ARG A 291 -3.10 -6.92 -1.53
CA ARG A 291 -2.16 -7.88 -2.07
C ARG A 291 -1.41 -7.27 -3.26
N LEU A 292 -0.10 -7.33 -3.22
CA LEU A 292 0.75 -6.95 -4.33
C LEU A 292 0.93 -8.13 -5.28
N ASP A 293 0.56 -7.94 -6.54
CA ASP A 293 0.93 -8.86 -7.62
C ASP A 293 2.34 -8.53 -8.11
N VAL A 294 3.32 -9.25 -7.58
CA VAL A 294 4.73 -9.04 -7.92
C VAL A 294 5.01 -9.33 -9.40
N GLY A 295 4.29 -10.27 -10.01
CA GLY A 295 4.42 -10.58 -11.44
C GLY A 295 4.08 -9.38 -12.32
N ARG A 296 3.07 -8.62 -11.97
CA ARG A 296 2.65 -7.41 -12.70
C ARG A 296 3.61 -6.24 -12.55
N LEU A 297 4.40 -6.18 -11.48
CA LEU A 297 5.46 -5.16 -11.36
C LEU A 297 6.51 -5.31 -12.46
N PHE A 298 6.81 -6.54 -12.85
CA PHE A 298 7.84 -6.85 -13.85
C PHE A 298 7.28 -7.00 -15.27
N ALA A 299 5.95 -7.05 -15.44
CA ALA A 299 5.34 -7.15 -16.76
C ALA A 299 5.49 -5.82 -17.53
N GLY A 300 6.31 -5.76 -18.57
CA GLY A 300 6.43 -4.60 -19.48
C GLY A 300 7.85 -4.27 -19.90
N LEU A 301 7.97 -3.21 -20.71
CA LEU A 301 9.23 -2.70 -21.22
C LEU A 301 10.13 -2.12 -20.11
N VAL A 302 11.43 -2.11 -20.34
CA VAL A 302 12.45 -1.52 -19.44
C VAL A 302 12.06 -0.07 -19.10
N GLY A 303 12.05 0.27 -17.80
CA GLY A 303 11.62 1.58 -17.28
C GLY A 303 10.15 1.65 -16.81
N ALA A 304 9.26 0.82 -17.34
CA ALA A 304 7.87 0.76 -16.86
C ALA A 304 7.77 0.19 -15.43
N SER A 305 8.64 -0.73 -15.07
CA SER A 305 8.63 -1.40 -13.75
C SER A 305 8.95 -0.43 -12.60
N GLU A 306 9.85 0.53 -12.79
CA GLU A 306 10.14 1.57 -11.78
C GLU A 306 8.97 2.54 -11.60
N ALA A 307 8.30 2.91 -12.70
CA ALA A 307 7.10 3.75 -12.66
C ALA A 307 5.95 3.04 -11.95
N ARG A 308 5.73 1.76 -12.24
CA ARG A 308 4.76 0.90 -11.56
C ARG A 308 5.06 0.74 -10.07
N THR A 309 6.32 0.58 -9.71
CA THR A 309 6.73 0.51 -8.30
C THR A 309 6.38 1.79 -7.55
N ARG A 310 6.66 2.95 -8.13
CA ARG A 310 6.28 4.25 -7.55
C ARG A 310 4.76 4.40 -7.43
N GLU A 311 4.03 4.00 -8.46
CA GLU A 311 2.55 4.01 -8.44
C GLU A 311 2.00 3.09 -7.34
N MET A 312 2.54 1.87 -7.21
CA MET A 312 2.17 0.93 -6.15
C MET A 312 2.39 1.53 -4.77
N ILE A 313 3.57 2.12 -4.52
CA ILE A 313 3.90 2.77 -3.25
C ILE A 313 2.92 3.90 -2.96
N GLN A 314 2.70 4.81 -3.90
CA GLN A 314 1.76 5.93 -3.74
C GLN A 314 0.34 5.45 -3.41
N ARG A 315 -0.14 4.40 -4.10
CA ARG A 315 -1.46 3.82 -3.84
C ARG A 315 -1.54 3.13 -2.48
N ALA A 316 -0.50 2.40 -2.08
CA ALA A 316 -0.45 1.78 -0.75
C ALA A 316 -0.45 2.84 0.37
N GLU A 317 0.34 3.90 0.22
CA GLU A 317 0.37 5.01 1.18
C GLU A 317 -0.95 5.78 1.22
N ALA A 318 -1.58 6.00 0.07
CA ALA A 318 -2.90 6.60 -0.02
C ALA A 318 -3.97 5.78 0.72
N MET A 319 -3.79 4.48 0.84
CA MET A 319 -4.70 3.59 1.55
C MET A 319 -4.39 3.42 3.03
N ALA A 320 -3.30 4.01 3.53
CA ALA A 320 -2.96 3.92 4.95
C ALA A 320 -4.07 4.47 5.86
N PRO A 321 -4.33 3.88 7.02
CA PRO A 321 -3.66 2.68 7.54
C PRO A 321 -4.10 1.40 6.81
N CYS A 322 -3.13 0.57 6.39
CA CYS A 322 -3.42 -0.68 5.66
C CYS A 322 -2.32 -1.74 5.87
N VAL A 323 -2.66 -2.98 5.58
CA VAL A 323 -1.70 -4.09 5.49
C VAL A 323 -1.39 -4.35 4.01
N LEU A 324 -0.12 -4.24 3.63
CA LEU A 324 0.36 -4.59 2.30
C LEU A 324 0.96 -5.99 2.34
N TRP A 325 0.30 -6.93 1.68
CA TRP A 325 0.73 -8.32 1.60
C TRP A 325 1.50 -8.57 0.31
N ILE A 326 2.76 -8.99 0.45
CA ILE A 326 3.63 -9.39 -0.65
C ILE A 326 3.82 -10.91 -0.55
N ASP A 327 3.08 -11.65 -1.38
CA ASP A 327 3.12 -13.11 -1.34
C ASP A 327 4.30 -13.64 -2.16
N GLU A 328 4.96 -14.69 -1.65
CA GLU A 328 6.05 -15.40 -2.30
C GLU A 328 7.16 -14.45 -2.85
N ILE A 329 7.63 -13.54 -1.97
CA ILE A 329 8.64 -12.52 -2.33
C ILE A 329 9.94 -13.14 -2.91
N ASP A 330 10.25 -14.38 -2.53
CA ASP A 330 11.35 -15.18 -3.05
C ASP A 330 11.20 -15.57 -4.53
N LYS A 331 9.97 -15.68 -5.04
CA LYS A 331 9.72 -15.91 -6.46
C LYS A 331 9.81 -14.64 -7.30
N GLY A 332 9.32 -13.53 -6.76
CA GLY A 332 9.27 -12.26 -7.47
C GLY A 332 10.61 -11.53 -7.51
N PHE A 333 11.35 -11.55 -6.42
CA PHE A 333 12.64 -10.85 -6.26
C PHE A 333 13.84 -11.79 -6.13
N GLY A 334 13.62 -13.10 -6.28
CA GLY A 334 14.67 -14.09 -6.18
C GLY A 334 15.78 -13.88 -7.23
N LEU A 335 17.02 -14.03 -6.79
CA LEU A 335 18.16 -14.10 -7.69
C LEU A 335 17.94 -15.28 -8.64
N GLY A 336 17.80 -15.00 -9.93
CA GLY A 336 17.51 -15.99 -10.97
C GLY A 336 18.57 -17.08 -11.09
N LEU A 337 18.47 -18.11 -10.24
CA LEU A 337 19.22 -19.37 -10.30
C LEU A 337 18.47 -20.46 -11.09
N GLY A 338 17.45 -20.08 -11.87
CA GLY A 338 16.71 -20.98 -12.74
C GLY A 338 17.12 -20.84 -14.20
N GLY A 339 17.95 -21.77 -14.67
CA GLY A 339 18.47 -21.81 -16.03
C GLY A 339 17.42 -21.77 -17.14
N GLY A 340 17.37 -20.65 -17.82
CA GLY A 340 16.81 -20.47 -19.14
C GLY A 340 17.71 -19.52 -19.90
N SER A 341 18.20 -19.93 -21.05
CA SER A 341 19.28 -19.32 -21.85
C SER A 341 18.97 -17.96 -22.49
N ASP A 342 17.92 -17.24 -22.07
CA ASP A 342 17.52 -15.93 -22.66
C ASP A 342 17.55 -14.75 -21.67
N GLY A 343 18.12 -14.91 -20.48
CA GLY A 343 17.95 -13.97 -19.33
C GLY A 343 19.04 -12.90 -19.18
N ARG A 344 19.53 -12.23 -20.23
CA ARG A 344 20.54 -11.15 -20.08
C ARG A 344 19.98 -9.74 -19.81
N SER A 345 18.66 -9.51 -19.90
CA SER A 345 18.07 -8.17 -19.74
C SER A 345 17.27 -7.89 -18.46
N ASP A 346 16.78 -8.91 -17.74
CA ASP A 346 15.83 -8.70 -16.61
C ASP A 346 16.46 -8.58 -15.21
N GLY A 347 17.66 -9.09 -14.98
CA GLY A 347 18.28 -9.09 -13.64
C GLY A 347 18.51 -7.68 -13.05
N GLY A 348 18.84 -6.72 -13.87
CA GLY A 348 19.07 -5.33 -13.42
C GLY A 348 17.78 -4.60 -13.07
N THR A 349 16.67 -4.92 -13.71
CA THR A 349 15.36 -4.30 -13.45
C THR A 349 14.78 -4.80 -12.13
N SER A 350 14.84 -6.10 -11.88
CA SER A 350 14.38 -6.70 -10.62
C SER A 350 15.14 -6.17 -9.41
N GLN A 351 16.46 -5.98 -9.53
CA GLN A 351 17.27 -5.39 -8.46
C GLN A 351 16.92 -3.93 -8.18
N ARG A 352 16.65 -3.11 -9.21
CA ARG A 352 16.26 -1.70 -9.03
C ARG A 352 14.89 -1.57 -8.41
N VAL A 353 13.92 -2.36 -8.84
CA VAL A 353 12.57 -2.43 -8.23
C VAL A 353 12.68 -2.82 -6.76
N LEU A 354 13.42 -3.88 -6.45
CA LEU A 354 13.66 -4.31 -5.07
C LEU A 354 14.30 -3.20 -4.25
N ALA A 355 15.36 -2.56 -4.75
CA ALA A 355 16.04 -1.46 -4.07
C ALA A 355 15.07 -0.31 -3.75
N SER A 356 14.18 0.05 -4.69
CA SER A 356 13.16 1.08 -4.50
C SER A 356 12.17 0.71 -3.40
N VAL A 357 11.67 -0.54 -3.39
CA VAL A 357 10.77 -1.04 -2.34
C VAL A 357 11.46 -1.04 -0.97
N LEU A 358 12.72 -1.50 -0.90
CA LEU A 358 13.48 -1.56 0.34
C LEU A 358 13.81 -0.17 0.90
N THR A 359 14.13 0.78 0.04
CA THR A 359 14.36 2.18 0.42
C THR A 359 13.07 2.77 0.99
N TRP A 360 11.96 2.59 0.28
CA TRP A 360 10.66 3.01 0.77
C TRP A 360 10.32 2.39 2.14
N MET A 361 10.49 1.08 2.31
CA MET A 361 10.24 0.41 3.61
C MET A 361 11.07 0.98 4.74
N ALA A 362 12.31 1.41 4.47
CA ALA A 362 13.19 2.00 5.47
C ALA A 362 12.80 3.43 5.85
N GLU A 363 12.29 4.20 4.88
CA GLU A 363 12.07 5.65 5.01
C GLU A 363 10.60 6.04 5.22
N LYS A 364 9.66 5.12 4.93
CA LYS A 364 8.23 5.42 5.02
C LYS A 364 7.81 5.90 6.41
N THR A 365 7.00 6.93 6.41
CA THR A 365 6.32 7.48 7.59
C THR A 365 4.82 7.20 7.59
N SER A 366 4.32 6.56 6.53
CA SER A 366 2.92 6.16 6.35
C SER A 366 2.60 4.90 7.16
N ALA A 367 1.36 4.79 7.64
CA ALA A 367 0.85 3.65 8.40
C ALA A 367 0.55 2.43 7.50
N VAL A 368 1.51 2.03 6.68
CA VAL A 368 1.45 0.81 5.85
C VAL A 368 2.26 -0.27 6.54
N PHE A 369 1.63 -1.35 6.96
CA PHE A 369 2.31 -2.51 7.53
C PHE A 369 2.55 -3.57 6.46
N VAL A 370 3.81 -3.89 6.19
CA VAL A 370 4.17 -4.86 5.14
C VAL A 370 4.22 -6.26 5.72
N VAL A 371 3.45 -7.19 5.16
CA VAL A 371 3.55 -8.62 5.47
C VAL A 371 4.07 -9.33 4.24
N ALA A 372 5.32 -9.74 4.27
CA ALA A 372 5.93 -10.52 3.20
C ALA A 372 6.00 -12.00 3.56
N THR A 373 5.80 -12.88 2.57
CA THR A 373 5.92 -14.33 2.75
C THR A 373 7.02 -14.88 1.85
N ALA A 374 7.77 -15.86 2.34
CA ALA A 374 8.79 -16.56 1.56
C ALA A 374 8.81 -18.05 1.88
N ASN A 375 9.07 -18.87 0.87
CA ASN A 375 9.22 -20.31 1.01
C ASN A 375 10.70 -20.74 1.04
N ALA A 376 11.57 -19.97 0.37
CA ALA A 376 12.98 -20.31 0.17
C ALA A 376 13.85 -19.11 0.54
N VAL A 377 14.53 -19.18 1.67
CA VAL A 377 15.37 -18.09 2.20
C VAL A 377 16.65 -17.88 1.39
N GLU A 378 17.17 -18.93 0.80
CA GLU A 378 18.37 -18.93 -0.05
C GLU A 378 18.19 -18.10 -1.33
N ARG A 379 16.94 -17.89 -1.73
CA ARG A 379 16.59 -17.05 -2.90
C ARG A 379 16.41 -15.59 -2.54
N LEU A 380 16.31 -15.25 -1.26
CA LEU A 380 16.11 -13.88 -0.83
C LEU A 380 17.42 -13.09 -0.90
N PRO A 381 17.39 -11.89 -1.49
CA PRO A 381 18.51 -10.96 -1.43
C PRO A 381 18.88 -10.64 0.03
N ALA A 382 20.20 -10.60 0.31
CA ALA A 382 20.71 -10.33 1.66
C ALA A 382 20.23 -8.98 2.23
N GLU A 383 19.91 -8.03 1.35
CA GLU A 383 19.39 -6.72 1.68
C GLU A 383 18.02 -6.79 2.38
N LEU A 384 17.14 -7.73 2.00
CA LEU A 384 15.84 -7.95 2.65
C LEU A 384 15.98 -8.41 4.11
N LEU A 385 17.03 -9.15 4.41
CA LEU A 385 17.28 -9.75 5.72
C LEU A 385 17.98 -8.79 6.70
N ARG A 386 18.38 -7.60 6.24
CA ARG A 386 19.02 -6.59 7.11
C ARG A 386 17.99 -5.93 8.03
N LYS A 387 18.38 -5.72 9.29
CA LYS A 387 17.58 -4.94 10.26
C LYS A 387 17.25 -3.56 9.71
N GLY A 388 16.02 -3.09 10.01
CA GLY A 388 15.54 -1.78 9.56
C GLY A 388 14.68 -1.80 8.29
N ARG A 389 14.43 -2.99 7.69
CA ARG A 389 13.46 -3.22 6.61
C ARG A 389 12.18 -3.80 7.17
N PHE A 390 12.29 -4.99 7.74
CA PHE A 390 11.24 -5.59 8.57
C PHE A 390 11.57 -5.37 10.04
N ASP A 391 10.55 -5.27 10.87
CA ASP A 391 10.72 -5.18 12.33
C ASP A 391 11.18 -6.52 12.89
N GLU A 392 10.66 -7.62 12.28
CA GLU A 392 11.01 -8.98 12.68
C GLU A 392 10.88 -9.96 11.50
N ILE A 393 11.62 -11.07 11.61
CA ILE A 393 11.52 -12.21 10.69
C ILE A 393 11.09 -13.41 11.51
N PHE A 394 10.00 -14.05 11.13
CA PHE A 394 9.49 -15.24 11.80
C PHE A 394 9.64 -16.49 10.93
N LEU A 395 10.16 -17.56 11.55
CA LEU A 395 10.13 -18.89 10.98
C LEU A 395 8.84 -19.60 11.40
N LEU A 396 8.02 -19.98 10.41
CA LEU A 396 6.86 -20.84 10.57
C LEU A 396 7.29 -22.26 10.25
N GLU A 397 7.45 -23.09 11.26
CA GLU A 397 7.76 -24.50 11.11
C GLU A 397 6.49 -25.34 10.87
N LEU A 398 6.69 -26.64 10.63
CA LEU A 398 5.58 -27.59 10.64
C LEU A 398 4.97 -27.63 12.05
N PRO A 399 3.63 -27.77 12.17
CA PRO A 399 2.95 -27.68 13.43
C PRO A 399 3.37 -28.79 14.42
N GLY A 400 3.62 -28.41 15.66
CA GLY A 400 3.89 -29.32 16.76
C GLY A 400 2.65 -30.14 17.16
N PRO A 401 2.77 -31.14 18.06
CA PRO A 401 1.66 -32.01 18.43
C PRO A 401 0.40 -31.25 18.90
N ARG A 402 0.57 -30.27 19.76
CA ARG A 402 -0.53 -29.42 20.26
C ARG A 402 -1.15 -28.55 19.16
N GLU A 403 -0.33 -28.04 18.28
CA GLU A 403 -0.80 -27.22 17.15
C GLU A 403 -1.55 -28.08 16.13
N ARG A 404 -1.12 -29.31 15.86
CA ARG A 404 -1.85 -30.25 14.99
C ARG A 404 -3.24 -30.56 15.54
N LEU A 405 -3.37 -30.80 16.84
CA LEU A 405 -4.68 -30.96 17.48
C LEU A 405 -5.56 -29.72 17.29
N ALA A 406 -5.02 -28.55 17.56
CA ALA A 406 -5.76 -27.28 17.40
C ALA A 406 -6.19 -27.04 15.95
N ILE A 407 -5.35 -27.38 14.98
CA ILE A 407 -5.68 -27.25 13.55
C ILE A 407 -6.76 -28.23 13.15
N LEU A 408 -6.66 -29.51 13.55
CA LEU A 408 -7.68 -30.53 13.24
C LEU A 408 -9.05 -30.14 13.86
N ASP A 409 -9.08 -29.76 15.14
CA ASP A 409 -10.29 -29.31 15.81
C ASP A 409 -10.92 -28.10 15.08
N LEU A 410 -10.12 -27.12 14.75
CA LEU A 410 -10.55 -25.94 14.03
C LEU A 410 -11.13 -26.30 12.65
N GLN A 411 -10.48 -27.17 11.88
CA GLN A 411 -10.93 -27.57 10.56
C GLN A 411 -12.23 -28.39 10.60
N LEU A 412 -12.42 -29.19 11.63
CA LEU A 412 -13.67 -29.89 11.88
C LEU A 412 -14.79 -28.91 12.26
N ARG A 413 -14.56 -28.00 13.22
CA ARG A 413 -15.55 -27.01 13.66
C ARG A 413 -15.99 -26.05 12.55
N ARG A 414 -15.13 -25.71 11.63
CA ARG A 414 -15.49 -24.91 10.46
C ARG A 414 -16.53 -25.57 9.57
N ARG A 415 -16.54 -26.90 9.52
CA ARG A 415 -17.39 -27.71 8.65
C ARG A 415 -18.55 -28.37 9.40
N ARG A 416 -18.41 -28.52 10.71
CA ARG A 416 -19.40 -29.12 11.61
C ARG A 416 -19.48 -28.30 12.90
N SER A 417 -20.67 -27.90 13.30
CA SER A 417 -20.89 -27.03 14.47
C SER A 417 -20.39 -27.66 15.76
N SER A 418 -20.39 -29.00 15.83
CA SER A 418 -19.84 -29.78 16.93
C SER A 418 -19.38 -31.15 16.41
N HIS A 419 -18.34 -31.69 17.00
CA HIS A 419 -17.89 -33.06 16.79
C HIS A 419 -17.45 -33.66 18.11
N ALA A 420 -17.61 -34.97 18.25
CA ALA A 420 -17.18 -35.77 19.42
C ALA A 420 -16.03 -36.73 19.06
N ILE A 421 -15.26 -36.41 18.00
CA ILE A 421 -14.17 -37.24 17.52
C ILE A 421 -12.96 -37.04 18.42
N PRO A 422 -12.39 -38.08 19.05
CA PRO A 422 -11.16 -38.00 19.80
C PRO A 422 -9.98 -37.77 18.84
N LEU A 423 -9.36 -36.60 18.93
CA LEU A 423 -8.29 -36.19 18.00
C LEU A 423 -6.88 -36.61 18.46
N GLU A 424 -6.74 -37.05 19.71
CA GLU A 424 -5.45 -37.44 20.30
C GLU A 424 -4.78 -38.58 19.55
N VAL A 425 -5.58 -39.52 19.03
CA VAL A 425 -5.09 -40.66 18.22
C VAL A 425 -4.44 -40.20 16.91
N LEU A 426 -4.84 -39.04 16.39
CA LEU A 426 -4.32 -38.51 15.13
C LEU A 426 -2.97 -37.80 15.32
N VAL A 427 -2.58 -37.44 16.53
CA VAL A 427 -1.36 -36.66 16.78
C VAL A 427 -0.12 -37.37 16.22
N ASP A 428 0.04 -38.65 16.54
CA ASP A 428 1.20 -39.42 16.06
C ASP A 428 1.10 -39.77 14.59
N ARG A 429 -0.12 -40.00 14.10
CA ARG A 429 -0.37 -40.35 12.69
C ARG A 429 -0.17 -39.18 11.72
N THR A 430 -0.31 -37.96 12.21
CA THR A 430 -0.11 -36.73 11.45
C THR A 430 1.25 -36.08 11.73
N ALA A 431 2.20 -36.83 12.29
CA ALA A 431 3.54 -36.32 12.54
C ALA A 431 4.22 -35.84 11.25
N GLY A 432 4.68 -34.56 11.26
CA GLY A 432 5.32 -33.96 10.10
C GLY A 432 4.39 -33.44 9.00
N PHE A 433 3.08 -33.39 9.25
CA PHE A 433 2.12 -32.76 8.35
C PHE A 433 2.17 -31.23 8.48
N SER A 434 1.97 -30.56 7.37
CA SER A 434 1.68 -29.12 7.32
C SER A 434 0.21 -28.83 7.68
N GLY A 435 -0.10 -27.58 7.96
CA GLY A 435 -1.50 -27.16 8.20
C GLY A 435 -2.44 -27.44 7.03
N ALA A 436 -1.95 -27.32 5.81
CA ALA A 436 -2.73 -27.63 4.60
C ALA A 436 -2.99 -29.14 4.46
N GLU A 437 -2.02 -29.99 4.80
CA GLU A 437 -2.22 -31.44 4.79
C GLU A 437 -3.20 -31.90 5.87
N LEU A 438 -3.20 -31.26 7.04
CA LEU A 438 -4.20 -31.50 8.08
C LEU A 438 -5.62 -31.10 7.63
N GLU A 439 -5.75 -29.96 6.96
CA GLU A 439 -7.02 -29.53 6.37
C GLU A 439 -7.50 -30.53 5.31
N GLN A 440 -6.61 -30.96 4.40
CA GLN A 440 -6.93 -31.94 3.37
C GLN A 440 -7.33 -33.29 3.98
N THR A 441 -6.68 -33.71 5.06
CA THR A 441 -7.05 -34.93 5.80
C THR A 441 -8.50 -34.87 6.32
N VAL A 442 -8.93 -33.74 6.85
CA VAL A 442 -10.31 -33.55 7.31
C VAL A 442 -11.29 -33.59 6.13
N ILE A 443 -10.96 -32.95 5.02
CA ILE A 443 -11.79 -32.93 3.81
C ILE A 443 -11.95 -34.36 3.24
N GLU A 444 -10.86 -35.10 3.16
CA GLU A 444 -10.88 -36.48 2.63
C GLU A 444 -11.69 -37.43 3.54
N ALA A 445 -11.52 -37.29 4.86
CA ALA A 445 -12.34 -38.04 5.81
C ALA A 445 -13.84 -37.75 5.63
N MET A 446 -14.19 -36.50 5.37
CA MET A 446 -15.59 -36.14 5.05
C MET A 446 -16.07 -36.75 3.75
N HIS A 447 -15.23 -36.83 2.72
CA HIS A 447 -15.59 -37.50 1.47
C HIS A 447 -15.83 -39.01 1.66
N LEU A 448 -14.97 -39.68 2.45
CA LEU A 448 -15.15 -41.11 2.77
C LEU A 448 -16.48 -41.35 3.48
N ALA A 449 -16.78 -40.59 4.51
CA ALA A 449 -18.02 -40.70 5.28
C ALA A 449 -19.26 -40.36 4.46
N PHE A 450 -19.18 -39.32 3.64
CA PHE A 450 -20.27 -38.89 2.76
C PHE A 450 -20.63 -39.95 1.72
N ALA A 451 -19.65 -40.65 1.15
CA ALA A 451 -19.88 -41.75 0.21
C ALA A 451 -20.68 -42.91 0.84
N GLU A 452 -20.58 -43.05 2.17
CA GLU A 452 -21.35 -44.05 2.95
C GLU A 452 -22.64 -43.50 3.57
N GLY A 453 -22.99 -42.21 3.29
CA GLY A 453 -24.20 -41.59 3.81
C GLY A 453 -24.20 -41.30 5.32
N ARG A 454 -23.05 -41.16 5.95
CA ARG A 454 -22.89 -40.94 7.39
C ARG A 454 -21.99 -39.73 7.71
N GLU A 455 -21.96 -39.34 8.98
CA GLU A 455 -21.02 -38.32 9.48
C GLU A 455 -19.61 -38.92 9.60
N PRO A 456 -18.55 -38.04 9.43
CA PRO A 456 -17.17 -38.45 9.56
C PRO A 456 -16.84 -38.88 10.99
N GLY A 457 -16.11 -39.95 11.13
CA GLY A 457 -15.65 -40.51 12.38
C GLY A 457 -14.12 -40.59 12.48
N GLU A 458 -13.63 -41.09 13.60
CA GLU A 458 -12.20 -41.31 13.85
C GLU A 458 -11.55 -42.20 12.78
N ALA A 459 -12.25 -43.30 12.40
CA ALA A 459 -11.73 -44.22 11.39
C ALA A 459 -11.49 -43.58 10.04
N ASP A 460 -12.36 -42.63 9.65
CA ASP A 460 -12.23 -41.93 8.37
C ASP A 460 -11.02 -40.98 8.39
N LEU A 461 -10.81 -40.30 9.49
CA LEU A 461 -9.64 -39.42 9.69
C LEU A 461 -8.33 -40.22 9.68
N ILE A 462 -8.33 -41.40 10.30
CA ILE A 462 -7.18 -42.31 10.27
C ILE A 462 -6.91 -42.81 8.87
N ALA A 463 -7.95 -43.25 8.15
CA ALA A 463 -7.84 -43.71 6.78
C ALA A 463 -7.31 -42.59 5.86
N ALA A 464 -7.86 -41.40 5.96
CA ALA A 464 -7.43 -40.22 5.19
C ALA A 464 -5.97 -39.86 5.51
N ALA A 465 -5.58 -39.82 6.77
CA ALA A 465 -4.22 -39.48 7.19
C ALA A 465 -3.18 -40.51 6.66
N SER A 466 -3.57 -41.78 6.53
CA SER A 466 -2.68 -42.84 6.02
C SER A 466 -2.36 -42.70 4.54
N GLN A 467 -3.17 -41.98 3.78
CA GLN A 467 -2.98 -41.73 2.34
C GLN A 467 -2.08 -40.53 2.04
N VAL A 468 -1.86 -39.66 3.00
CA VAL A 468 -1.03 -38.44 2.82
C VAL A 468 0.45 -38.77 3.02
N VAL A 469 1.28 -38.39 2.05
CA VAL A 469 2.73 -38.39 2.22
C VAL A 469 3.15 -37.05 2.86
N PRO A 470 3.68 -37.05 4.10
CA PRO A 470 3.96 -35.82 4.82
C PRO A 470 4.99 -34.90 4.14
N LEU A 471 4.79 -33.59 4.21
CA LEU A 471 5.73 -32.59 3.71
C LEU A 471 7.13 -32.76 4.35
N SER A 472 7.19 -33.22 5.58
CA SER A 472 8.45 -33.54 6.25
C SER A 472 9.30 -34.61 5.54
N ARG A 473 8.70 -35.43 4.68
CA ARG A 473 9.41 -36.41 3.83
C ARG A 473 9.69 -35.84 2.44
N THR A 474 8.68 -35.20 1.83
CA THR A 474 8.77 -34.71 0.44
C THR A 474 9.68 -33.48 0.29
N ALA A 475 9.80 -32.64 1.33
CA ALA A 475 10.61 -31.42 1.35
C ALA A 475 11.67 -31.42 2.47
N ARG A 476 12.23 -32.59 2.80
CA ARG A 476 13.14 -32.76 3.93
C ARG A 476 14.35 -31.83 3.87
N GLU A 477 15.04 -31.79 2.73
CA GLU A 477 16.25 -30.98 2.54
C GLU A 477 15.94 -29.49 2.71
N GLN A 478 14.82 -29.02 2.16
CA GLN A 478 14.39 -27.64 2.31
C GLN A 478 14.08 -27.28 3.77
N LEU A 479 13.45 -28.18 4.51
CA LEU A 479 13.15 -27.99 5.94
C LEU A 479 14.42 -27.94 6.78
N GLU A 480 15.38 -28.82 6.51
CA GLU A 480 16.67 -28.82 7.20
C GLU A 480 17.47 -27.55 6.92
N ALA A 481 17.52 -27.08 5.67
CA ALA A 481 18.15 -25.82 5.28
C ALA A 481 17.52 -24.61 5.99
N LEU A 482 16.19 -24.54 6.03
CA LEU A 482 15.45 -23.48 6.73
C LEU A 482 15.75 -23.46 8.24
N ARG A 483 15.77 -24.62 8.89
CA ARG A 483 16.10 -24.74 10.31
C ARG A 483 17.55 -24.31 10.60
N GLN A 484 18.49 -24.77 9.79
CA GLN A 484 19.89 -24.39 9.91
C GLN A 484 20.07 -22.88 9.73
N TRP A 485 19.39 -22.28 8.76
CA TRP A 485 19.41 -20.84 8.55
C TRP A 485 18.83 -20.08 9.76
N ALA A 486 17.71 -20.52 10.31
CA ALA A 486 17.06 -19.87 11.45
C ALA A 486 17.86 -20.03 12.75
N SER A 487 18.51 -21.18 12.96
CA SER A 487 19.33 -21.45 14.15
C SER A 487 20.54 -20.51 14.27
N SER A 488 20.94 -19.84 13.18
CA SER A 488 21.97 -18.79 13.21
C SER A 488 21.48 -17.44 13.78
N GLY A 489 20.30 -17.38 14.41
CA GLY A 489 19.72 -16.18 15.02
C GLY A 489 19.13 -15.18 14.03
N ARG A 490 18.88 -15.59 12.79
CA ARG A 490 18.34 -14.73 11.72
C ARG A 490 16.84 -14.61 11.71
N ALA A 491 16.14 -15.59 12.32
CA ALA A 491 14.69 -15.58 12.42
C ALA A 491 14.23 -16.03 13.81
N ARG A 492 13.11 -15.51 14.23
CA ARG A 492 12.45 -15.87 15.48
C ARG A 492 11.44 -17.00 15.21
N PRO A 493 11.35 -18.05 16.05
CA PRO A 493 10.29 -19.04 15.90
C PRO A 493 8.91 -18.40 16.11
N ALA A 494 7.95 -18.73 15.23
CA ALA A 494 6.58 -18.25 15.33
C ALA A 494 5.77 -18.95 16.41
N SER A 495 6.13 -20.19 16.74
CA SER A 495 5.54 -21.01 17.80
C SER A 495 6.34 -20.90 19.09
N LEU A 496 5.69 -21.08 20.23
CA LEU A 496 6.40 -21.22 21.51
C LEU A 496 7.13 -22.56 21.56
N PRO A 497 8.31 -22.62 22.19
CA PRO A 497 9.00 -23.90 22.35
C PRO A 497 8.07 -24.88 23.10
N SER A 498 7.95 -26.08 22.54
CA SER A 498 7.21 -27.17 23.19
C SER A 498 7.92 -27.48 24.51
N SER A 499 7.25 -27.22 25.64
CA SER A 499 7.72 -27.64 26.96
C SER A 499 7.56 -29.14 27.08
N ALA A 500 8.45 -29.93 26.47
CA ALA A 500 8.54 -31.36 26.64
C ALA A 500 10.02 -31.78 26.61
N GLY A 501 10.65 -31.79 27.76
CA GLY A 501 11.94 -32.40 28.05
C GLY A 501 12.43 -31.95 29.39
N PRO A 502 12.63 -32.87 30.40
CA PRO A 502 13.17 -32.50 31.67
C PRO A 502 14.65 -32.17 31.57
N GLY A 503 15.04 -31.07 32.19
CA GLY A 503 16.36 -30.87 32.79
C GLY A 503 17.57 -30.96 31.87
N ARG A 504 18.10 -29.81 31.44
CA ARG A 504 19.57 -29.62 31.54
C ARG A 504 19.80 -28.59 32.64
N ASP A 505 20.23 -29.10 33.78
CA ASP A 505 20.84 -28.31 34.80
C ASP A 505 21.95 -27.46 34.22
N VAL A 506 21.81 -26.17 34.33
CA VAL A 506 22.92 -25.23 34.18
C VAL A 506 23.66 -25.29 35.50
N THR A 507 24.63 -26.21 35.61
CA THR A 507 25.67 -26.10 36.63
C THR A 507 26.63 -25.01 36.16
N GLU A 508 26.76 -24.02 37.02
CA GLU A 508 27.78 -23.00 37.10
C GLU A 508 29.19 -23.54 36.86
N THR A 509 29.94 -22.88 36.03
CA THR A 509 31.32 -22.47 36.33
C THR A 509 31.65 -21.25 35.48
#